data_fcb967450a781a70607e98dfb3c7828d
#
_entry.id   fcb967450a781a70607e98dfb3c7828d
#
_cell.length_a   1.000
_cell.length_b   1.000
_cell.length_c   1.000
_cell.angle_alpha   90.00
_cell.angle_beta   90.00
_cell.angle_gamma   90.00
#
_symmetry.space_group_name_H-M   'P 1'
#
loop_
_entity.id
_entity.type
_entity.pdbx_description
1 polymer ?
#
loop_
_entity_poly.entity_id
_entity_poly.type
_entity_poly.pdbx_seq_one_letter_code
_entity_poly.pdbx_strand_id
1 'polypeptide(L)'
;MADAVAEQIAALKDEDWAIREEAATMLGTLRDPRAVAPLVSVLRDGDRAVRDAAIGALLAIGEPAVTTLGVCLSDPVLTVQELASSVLATIADARVLAPLVKALASPDWIVRMHATKALGRIQDPEAVAPLVPLLQDKVKAVREETSTALAAIGEAALPSLLVALTNAEWLVRLHAVEALGKTRSLEAVDPLLSVLFNDRDRAVREDAVRALGQIGDARAVECLVTAMKEPGLRPLAVEALGRIGDRRAVPVLINVLEGLDRPEVSRPIDGCGDRWDEEILTLGAAVRALGAIRDEAAIPSLMKALRHTVTRAEAADALTRFGSVVIAPLLAVLARESDDNIRYHVKDTLAKLGWRSGRI
;
A
#
# COMPACT_ATOMS: atom_id res chain seq x y z
N MET A 1 53.15 6.29 -0.17
CA MET A 1 51.94 5.54 0.29
C MET A 1 51.21 5.08 -0.98
N ALA A 2 51.08 3.77 -1.11
CA ALA A 2 50.28 3.22 -2.22
C ALA A 2 48.87 3.80 -2.15
N ASP A 3 48.28 4.10 -3.29
CA ASP A 3 46.91 4.58 -3.37
C ASP A 3 45.97 3.40 -3.11
N ALA A 4 45.43 3.30 -1.89
CA ALA A 4 44.53 2.20 -1.47
C ALA A 4 43.38 1.98 -2.46
N VAL A 5 42.88 3.04 -3.11
CA VAL A 5 41.84 2.93 -4.14
C VAL A 5 42.38 2.20 -5.37
N ALA A 6 43.59 2.53 -5.82
CA ALA A 6 44.19 1.89 -6.98
C ALA A 6 44.51 0.40 -6.73
N GLU A 7 44.93 0.05 -5.52
CA GLU A 7 45.16 -1.37 -5.10
C GLU A 7 43.85 -2.14 -5.17
N GLN A 8 42.77 -1.61 -4.60
CA GLN A 8 41.44 -2.29 -4.59
C GLN A 8 40.86 -2.38 -6.02
N ILE A 9 41.03 -1.35 -6.85
CA ILE A 9 40.61 -1.42 -8.25
C ILE A 9 41.37 -2.52 -9.01
N ALA A 10 42.66 -2.73 -8.72
CA ALA A 10 43.43 -3.83 -9.31
C ALA A 10 42.91 -5.21 -8.82
N ALA A 11 42.58 -5.32 -7.55
CA ALA A 11 42.06 -6.56 -6.91
C ALA A 11 40.65 -6.97 -7.43
N LEU A 12 39.86 -6.04 -8.01
CA LEU A 12 38.61 -6.39 -8.69
C LEU A 12 38.81 -7.35 -9.90
N LYS A 13 40.03 -7.57 -10.34
CA LYS A 13 40.37 -8.45 -11.46
C LYS A 13 41.03 -9.77 -11.02
N ASP A 14 41.09 -10.03 -9.73
CA ASP A 14 41.67 -11.25 -9.19
C ASP A 14 40.94 -12.50 -9.66
N GLU A 15 41.63 -13.64 -9.74
CA GLU A 15 41.01 -14.91 -10.12
C GLU A 15 40.09 -15.43 -9.03
N ASP A 16 40.39 -15.16 -7.74
CA ASP A 16 39.56 -15.52 -6.61
C ASP A 16 38.42 -14.56 -6.42
N TRP A 17 37.19 -15.10 -6.46
CA TRP A 17 35.96 -14.31 -6.28
C TRP A 17 35.93 -13.64 -4.88
N ALA A 18 36.47 -14.26 -3.83
CA ALA A 18 36.47 -13.69 -2.48
C ALA A 18 37.33 -12.42 -2.40
N ILE A 19 38.45 -12.39 -3.12
CA ILE A 19 39.30 -11.18 -3.24
C ILE A 19 38.57 -10.10 -4.00
N ARG A 20 37.85 -10.43 -5.09
CA ARG A 20 37.06 -9.45 -5.85
C ARG A 20 35.89 -8.88 -5.02
N GLU A 21 35.21 -9.72 -4.22
CA GLU A 21 34.14 -9.30 -3.30
C GLU A 21 34.67 -8.33 -2.24
N GLU A 22 35.77 -8.69 -1.58
CA GLU A 22 36.43 -7.87 -0.54
C GLU A 22 36.85 -6.52 -1.15
N ALA A 23 37.46 -6.53 -2.33
CA ALA A 23 37.88 -5.34 -3.03
C ALA A 23 36.70 -4.40 -3.36
N ALA A 24 35.57 -4.96 -3.84
CA ALA A 24 34.34 -4.20 -4.09
C ALA A 24 33.81 -3.57 -2.80
N THR A 25 33.78 -4.33 -1.71
CA THR A 25 33.31 -3.86 -0.40
C THR A 25 34.19 -2.74 0.15
N MET A 26 35.52 -2.89 0.03
CA MET A 26 36.48 -1.86 0.44
C MET A 26 36.34 -0.57 -0.37
N LEU A 27 36.12 -0.67 -1.69
CA LEU A 27 35.87 0.50 -2.54
C LEU A 27 34.57 1.24 -2.13
N GLY A 28 33.56 0.50 -1.69
CA GLY A 28 32.35 1.09 -1.12
C GLY A 28 32.59 1.87 0.18
N THR A 29 33.51 1.38 1.03
CA THR A 29 33.92 2.06 2.27
C THR A 29 34.72 3.33 1.97
N LEU A 30 35.60 3.29 0.96
CA LEU A 30 36.43 4.42 0.53
C LEU A 30 35.61 5.52 -0.17
N ARG A 31 34.47 5.16 -0.78
CA ARG A 31 33.56 6.10 -1.49
C ARG A 31 34.24 6.99 -2.51
N ASP A 32 35.34 6.52 -3.11
CA ASP A 32 36.06 7.31 -4.11
C ASP A 32 35.39 7.20 -5.48
N PRO A 33 35.08 8.34 -6.17
CA PRO A 33 34.45 8.32 -7.50
C PRO A 33 35.22 7.55 -8.56
N ARG A 34 36.57 7.42 -8.42
CA ARG A 34 37.42 6.67 -9.34
C ARG A 34 37.03 5.18 -9.41
N ALA A 35 36.40 4.67 -8.38
CA ALA A 35 35.95 3.28 -8.31
C ALA A 35 34.67 3.01 -9.14
N VAL A 36 33.92 4.03 -9.56
CA VAL A 36 32.63 3.88 -10.24
C VAL A 36 32.73 3.02 -11.49
N ALA A 37 33.57 3.40 -12.46
CA ALA A 37 33.69 2.66 -13.71
C ALA A 37 34.21 1.21 -13.51
N PRO A 38 35.24 0.95 -12.66
CA PRO A 38 35.63 -0.41 -12.29
C PRO A 38 34.50 -1.23 -11.66
N LEU A 39 33.76 -0.66 -10.70
CA LEU A 39 32.62 -1.35 -10.04
C LEU A 39 31.48 -1.66 -11.01
N VAL A 40 31.18 -0.75 -11.94
CA VAL A 40 30.20 -0.99 -13.01
C VAL A 40 30.63 -2.17 -13.89
N SER A 41 31.91 -2.32 -14.21
CA SER A 41 32.40 -3.47 -14.96
C SER A 41 32.18 -4.80 -14.22
N VAL A 42 32.23 -4.79 -12.89
CA VAL A 42 32.02 -5.94 -12.01
C VAL A 42 30.54 -6.35 -11.92
N LEU A 43 29.59 -5.53 -12.36
CA LEU A 43 28.18 -5.95 -12.50
C LEU A 43 28.00 -7.11 -13.50
N ARG A 44 29.01 -7.43 -14.31
CA ARG A 44 29.06 -8.58 -15.22
C ARG A 44 29.76 -9.80 -14.61
N ASP A 45 30.22 -9.71 -13.36
CA ASP A 45 30.96 -10.82 -12.72
C ASP A 45 30.11 -12.10 -12.69
N GLY A 46 30.78 -13.25 -12.87
CA GLY A 46 30.12 -14.55 -12.81
C GLY A 46 29.59 -14.87 -11.41
N ASP A 47 30.25 -14.39 -10.37
CA ASP A 47 29.85 -14.63 -9.00
C ASP A 47 28.84 -13.60 -8.51
N ARG A 48 27.78 -14.08 -7.85
CA ARG A 48 26.71 -13.23 -7.32
C ARG A 48 27.19 -12.34 -6.17
N ALA A 49 28.01 -12.89 -5.27
CA ALA A 49 28.48 -12.14 -4.11
C ALA A 49 29.31 -10.92 -4.55
N VAL A 50 30.13 -11.07 -5.60
CA VAL A 50 30.92 -9.99 -6.18
C VAL A 50 29.99 -8.91 -6.78
N ARG A 51 28.92 -9.30 -7.50
CA ARG A 51 27.94 -8.35 -8.03
C ARG A 51 27.20 -7.61 -6.92
N ASP A 52 26.78 -8.32 -5.87
CA ASP A 52 26.06 -7.74 -4.73
C ASP A 52 26.96 -6.75 -3.95
N ALA A 53 28.26 -7.08 -3.77
CA ALA A 53 29.24 -6.17 -3.19
C ALA A 53 29.45 -4.91 -4.05
N ALA A 54 29.53 -5.07 -5.37
CA ALA A 54 29.63 -3.93 -6.29
C ALA A 54 28.42 -3.01 -6.24
N ILE A 55 27.19 -3.57 -6.14
CA ILE A 55 25.94 -2.81 -5.92
C ILE A 55 26.03 -2.01 -4.63
N GLY A 56 26.40 -2.66 -3.53
CA GLY A 56 26.58 -2.02 -2.22
C GLY A 56 27.58 -0.86 -2.29
N ALA A 57 28.70 -1.06 -2.99
CA ALA A 57 29.72 -0.04 -3.19
C ALA A 57 29.22 1.15 -4.03
N LEU A 58 28.51 0.89 -5.13
CA LEU A 58 27.92 1.94 -5.98
C LEU A 58 26.86 2.75 -5.23
N LEU A 59 26.06 2.09 -4.39
CA LEU A 59 25.09 2.78 -3.50
C LEU A 59 25.82 3.64 -2.45
N ALA A 60 26.91 3.15 -1.88
CA ALA A 60 27.72 3.90 -0.90
C ALA A 60 28.42 5.11 -1.51
N ILE A 61 28.89 5.01 -2.77
CA ILE A 61 29.45 6.12 -3.54
C ILE A 61 28.35 7.14 -3.89
N GLY A 62 27.15 6.64 -4.26
CA GLY A 62 25.96 7.46 -4.47
C GLY A 62 26.03 8.30 -5.74
N GLU A 63 25.82 9.61 -5.60
CA GLU A 63 25.68 10.59 -6.70
C GLU A 63 26.73 10.49 -7.82
N PRO A 64 28.03 10.30 -7.58
CA PRO A 64 29.02 10.14 -8.64
C PRO A 64 28.79 8.95 -9.59
N ALA A 65 28.07 7.91 -9.13
CA ALA A 65 27.80 6.73 -9.95
C ALA A 65 26.62 6.92 -10.94
N VAL A 66 25.77 7.91 -10.73
CA VAL A 66 24.49 8.12 -11.42
C VAL A 66 24.63 8.16 -12.94
N THR A 67 25.52 8.99 -13.47
CA THR A 67 25.67 9.16 -14.93
C THR A 67 26.15 7.87 -15.59
N THR A 68 27.11 7.17 -14.98
CA THR A 68 27.66 5.90 -15.51
C THR A 68 26.58 4.81 -15.49
N LEU A 69 25.83 4.71 -14.39
CA LEU A 69 24.71 3.77 -14.28
C LEU A 69 23.58 4.09 -15.27
N GLY A 70 23.32 5.37 -15.56
CA GLY A 70 22.37 5.80 -16.58
C GLY A 70 22.72 5.25 -17.99
N VAL A 71 23.99 5.18 -18.33
CA VAL A 71 24.46 4.55 -19.59
C VAL A 71 24.17 3.03 -19.56
N CYS A 72 24.33 2.39 -18.41
CA CYS A 72 24.11 0.95 -18.25
C CYS A 72 22.63 0.52 -18.44
N LEU A 73 21.68 1.44 -18.37
CA LEU A 73 20.27 1.13 -18.71
C LEU A 73 20.07 0.74 -20.19
N SER A 74 21.05 0.97 -21.04
CA SER A 74 21.05 0.53 -22.45
C SER A 74 22.12 -0.52 -22.73
N ASP A 75 22.66 -1.18 -21.71
CA ASP A 75 23.68 -2.22 -21.85
C ASP A 75 23.10 -3.44 -22.60
N PRO A 76 23.89 -4.11 -23.46
CA PRO A 76 23.43 -5.30 -24.16
C PRO A 76 23.19 -6.49 -23.22
N VAL A 77 23.77 -6.48 -22.02
CA VAL A 77 23.61 -7.54 -21.01
C VAL A 77 22.47 -7.16 -20.08
N LEU A 78 21.37 -7.94 -20.12
CA LEU A 78 20.16 -7.68 -19.37
C LEU A 78 20.39 -7.56 -17.86
N THR A 79 21.21 -8.47 -17.30
CA THR A 79 21.56 -8.42 -15.87
C THR A 79 22.18 -7.08 -15.46
N VAL A 80 22.98 -6.47 -16.34
CA VAL A 80 23.56 -5.13 -16.07
C VAL A 80 22.48 -4.05 -16.07
N GLN A 81 21.51 -4.11 -17.00
CA GLN A 81 20.36 -3.19 -16.99
C GLN A 81 19.58 -3.31 -15.70
N GLU A 82 19.24 -4.55 -15.28
CA GLU A 82 18.50 -4.83 -14.04
C GLU A 82 19.23 -4.26 -12.81
N LEU A 83 20.53 -4.57 -12.65
CA LEU A 83 21.31 -4.13 -11.51
C LEU A 83 21.50 -2.61 -11.51
N ALA A 84 21.81 -2.00 -12.66
CA ALA A 84 21.94 -0.56 -12.78
C ALA A 84 20.62 0.15 -12.47
N SER A 85 19.48 -0.34 -12.99
CA SER A 85 18.17 0.24 -12.72
C SER A 85 17.77 0.12 -11.24
N SER A 86 18.13 -0.98 -10.57
CA SER A 86 17.90 -1.17 -9.14
C SER A 86 18.69 -0.15 -8.28
N VAL A 87 19.97 0.07 -8.61
CA VAL A 87 20.80 1.08 -7.93
C VAL A 87 20.23 2.48 -8.15
N LEU A 88 19.90 2.82 -9.39
CA LEU A 88 19.30 4.13 -9.73
C LEU A 88 17.95 4.36 -9.06
N ALA A 89 17.12 3.32 -8.94
CA ALA A 89 15.86 3.39 -8.20
C ALA A 89 16.07 3.70 -6.70
N THR A 90 17.24 3.41 -6.17
CA THR A 90 17.58 3.70 -4.77
C THR A 90 18.17 5.10 -4.61
N ILE A 91 19.07 5.50 -5.51
CA ILE A 91 19.71 6.84 -5.49
C ILE A 91 18.72 7.94 -5.88
N ALA A 92 17.86 7.69 -6.89
CA ALA A 92 16.77 8.57 -7.35
C ALA A 92 17.25 10.01 -7.69
N ASP A 93 18.20 10.12 -8.59
CA ASP A 93 18.78 11.42 -9.00
C ASP A 93 18.18 11.90 -10.34
N ALA A 94 17.78 13.17 -10.40
CA ALA A 94 17.13 13.77 -11.58
C ALA A 94 18.02 13.80 -12.85
N ARG A 95 19.33 13.71 -12.72
CA ARG A 95 20.26 13.68 -13.88
C ARG A 95 20.06 12.47 -14.79
N VAL A 96 19.41 11.42 -14.31
CA VAL A 96 19.09 10.23 -15.12
C VAL A 96 17.64 10.18 -15.60
N LEU A 97 16.91 11.29 -15.54
CA LEU A 97 15.52 11.36 -16.00
C LEU A 97 15.36 10.81 -17.43
N ALA A 98 16.10 11.35 -18.39
CA ALA A 98 16.01 10.93 -19.79
C ALA A 98 16.42 9.45 -20.02
N PRO A 99 17.53 8.92 -19.45
CA PRO A 99 17.83 7.49 -19.48
C PRO A 99 16.74 6.61 -18.85
N LEU A 100 16.16 7.02 -17.72
CA LEU A 100 15.07 6.26 -17.07
C LEU A 100 13.81 6.26 -17.92
N VAL A 101 13.42 7.39 -18.50
CA VAL A 101 12.29 7.47 -19.44
C VAL A 101 12.50 6.51 -20.62
N LYS A 102 13.72 6.44 -21.17
CA LYS A 102 14.03 5.46 -22.23
C LYS A 102 13.90 4.02 -21.74
N ALA A 103 14.30 3.73 -20.49
CA ALA A 103 14.23 2.40 -19.89
C ALA A 103 12.78 1.92 -19.65
N LEU A 104 11.78 2.82 -19.62
CA LEU A 104 10.36 2.44 -19.57
C LEU A 104 9.91 1.61 -20.80
N ALA A 105 10.62 1.69 -21.92
CA ALA A 105 10.38 0.88 -23.12
C ALA A 105 11.19 -0.43 -23.16
N SER A 106 11.92 -0.78 -22.11
CA SER A 106 12.70 -2.02 -22.04
C SER A 106 11.80 -3.25 -22.26
N PRO A 107 12.25 -4.26 -23.01
CA PRO A 107 11.55 -5.53 -23.14
C PRO A 107 11.44 -6.26 -21.79
N ASP A 108 12.40 -6.03 -20.90
CA ASP A 108 12.40 -6.60 -19.55
C ASP A 108 11.53 -5.81 -18.59
N TRP A 109 10.64 -6.51 -17.89
CA TRP A 109 9.71 -5.90 -16.94
C TRP A 109 10.40 -5.41 -15.66
N ILE A 110 11.50 -6.06 -15.22
CA ILE A 110 12.26 -5.66 -14.03
C ILE A 110 12.88 -4.28 -14.27
N VAL A 111 13.48 -4.08 -15.45
CA VAL A 111 14.04 -2.79 -15.85
C VAL A 111 12.96 -1.71 -15.91
N ARG A 112 11.79 -2.01 -16.52
CA ARG A 112 10.66 -1.07 -16.55
C ARG A 112 10.18 -0.71 -15.14
N MET A 113 10.03 -1.71 -14.26
CA MET A 113 9.59 -1.52 -12.88
C MET A 113 10.57 -0.63 -12.09
N HIS A 114 11.88 -0.92 -12.17
CA HIS A 114 12.89 -0.12 -11.48
C HIS A 114 12.97 1.30 -12.04
N ALA A 115 12.89 1.47 -13.36
CA ALA A 115 12.84 2.80 -13.97
C ALA A 115 11.62 3.59 -13.50
N THR A 116 10.46 2.96 -13.46
CA THR A 116 9.21 3.55 -12.92
C THR A 116 9.39 3.96 -11.46
N LYS A 117 9.96 3.10 -10.63
CA LYS A 117 10.24 3.39 -9.22
C LYS A 117 11.21 4.54 -9.04
N ALA A 118 12.28 4.59 -9.84
CA ALA A 118 13.23 5.69 -9.81
C ALA A 118 12.54 7.02 -10.15
N LEU A 119 11.75 7.05 -11.22
CA LEU A 119 11.01 8.24 -11.66
C LEU A 119 10.01 8.71 -10.58
N GLY A 120 9.30 7.78 -9.92
CA GLY A 120 8.41 8.11 -8.80
C GLY A 120 9.15 8.72 -7.61
N ARG A 121 10.40 8.32 -7.36
CA ARG A 121 11.22 8.89 -6.28
C ARG A 121 11.83 10.24 -6.65
N ILE A 122 12.18 10.44 -7.92
CA ILE A 122 12.66 11.73 -8.45
C ILE A 122 11.55 12.79 -8.39
N GLN A 123 10.29 12.35 -8.58
CA GLN A 123 9.09 13.20 -8.53
C GLN A 123 9.11 14.36 -9.54
N ASP A 124 9.82 14.17 -10.67
CA ASP A 124 9.86 15.19 -11.72
C ASP A 124 8.56 15.17 -12.54
N PRO A 125 7.87 16.32 -12.73
CA PRO A 125 6.66 16.41 -13.55
C PRO A 125 6.82 15.89 -14.98
N GLU A 126 8.01 16.00 -15.59
CA GLU A 126 8.28 15.51 -16.94
C GLU A 126 8.14 13.99 -17.06
N ALA A 127 8.22 13.24 -15.94
CA ALA A 127 8.03 11.80 -15.91
C ALA A 127 6.56 11.38 -16.08
N VAL A 128 5.59 12.27 -15.84
CA VAL A 128 4.16 11.94 -15.86
C VAL A 128 3.73 11.37 -17.21
N ALA A 129 3.97 12.11 -18.29
CA ALA A 129 3.54 11.71 -19.63
C ALA A 129 4.13 10.36 -20.08
N PRO A 130 5.43 10.07 -19.85
CA PRO A 130 6.02 8.76 -20.12
C PRO A 130 5.47 7.61 -19.24
N LEU A 131 5.06 7.90 -18.00
CA LEU A 131 4.55 6.87 -17.07
C LEU A 131 3.11 6.45 -17.37
N VAL A 132 2.24 7.35 -17.80
CA VAL A 132 0.81 7.07 -18.03
C VAL A 132 0.56 5.83 -18.91
N PRO A 133 1.27 5.59 -20.02
CA PRO A 133 1.09 4.38 -20.82
C PRO A 133 1.34 3.07 -20.07
N LEU A 134 2.17 3.08 -19.01
CA LEU A 134 2.48 1.89 -18.23
C LEU A 134 1.35 1.49 -17.26
N LEU A 135 0.30 2.28 -17.12
CA LEU A 135 -0.93 1.87 -16.42
C LEU A 135 -1.62 0.66 -17.06
N GLN A 136 -1.29 0.35 -18.32
CA GLN A 136 -1.73 -0.86 -19.03
C GLN A 136 -0.60 -1.86 -19.33
N ASP A 137 0.56 -1.74 -18.64
CA ASP A 137 1.65 -2.71 -18.85
C ASP A 137 1.14 -4.14 -18.68
N LYS A 138 1.67 -5.05 -19.49
CA LYS A 138 1.30 -6.47 -19.42
C LYS A 138 1.63 -7.12 -18.06
N VAL A 139 2.61 -6.59 -17.35
CA VAL A 139 3.03 -7.10 -16.03
C VAL A 139 2.39 -6.30 -14.92
N LYS A 140 1.66 -6.99 -14.04
CA LYS A 140 0.92 -6.38 -12.92
C LYS A 140 1.83 -5.52 -12.02
N ALA A 141 3.03 -6.02 -11.67
CA ALA A 141 3.97 -5.30 -10.82
C ALA A 141 4.38 -3.94 -11.41
N VAL A 142 4.52 -3.84 -12.75
CA VAL A 142 4.83 -2.58 -13.42
C VAL A 142 3.66 -1.61 -13.31
N ARG A 143 2.42 -2.08 -13.51
CA ARG A 143 1.21 -1.25 -13.36
C ARG A 143 1.07 -0.69 -11.94
N GLU A 144 1.23 -1.55 -10.92
CA GLU A 144 1.14 -1.17 -9.49
C GLU A 144 2.23 -0.15 -9.10
N GLU A 145 3.46 -0.36 -9.59
CA GLU A 145 4.55 0.60 -9.38
C GLU A 145 4.27 1.92 -10.10
N THR A 146 3.66 1.86 -11.30
CA THR A 146 3.27 3.06 -12.06
C THR A 146 2.23 3.90 -11.32
N SER A 147 1.19 3.24 -10.76
CA SER A 147 0.22 3.93 -9.90
C SER A 147 0.89 4.61 -8.71
N THR A 148 1.86 3.93 -8.09
CA THR A 148 2.61 4.46 -6.95
C THR A 148 3.52 5.61 -7.35
N ALA A 149 4.21 5.50 -8.50
CA ALA A 149 5.09 6.54 -9.00
C ALA A 149 4.31 7.82 -9.38
N LEU A 150 3.19 7.69 -10.09
CA LEU A 150 2.33 8.82 -10.44
C LEU A 150 1.75 9.48 -9.19
N ALA A 151 1.34 8.69 -8.20
CA ALA A 151 0.88 9.21 -6.91
C ALA A 151 2.00 9.96 -6.15
N ALA A 152 3.24 9.48 -6.20
CA ALA A 152 4.39 10.12 -5.56
C ALA A 152 4.76 11.45 -6.23
N ILE A 153 4.58 11.57 -7.56
CA ILE A 153 4.75 12.85 -8.28
C ILE A 153 3.67 13.86 -7.84
N GLY A 154 2.50 13.39 -7.39
CA GLY A 154 1.50 14.22 -6.73
C GLY A 154 0.69 15.09 -7.68
N GLU A 155 0.54 16.39 -7.35
CA GLU A 155 -0.36 17.31 -8.06
C GLU A 155 -0.08 17.41 -9.57
N ALA A 156 1.17 17.33 -9.99
CA ALA A 156 1.53 17.38 -11.41
C ALA A 156 0.95 16.20 -12.22
N ALA A 157 0.67 15.06 -11.57
CA ALA A 157 0.08 13.89 -12.22
C ALA A 157 -1.46 13.96 -12.29
N LEU A 158 -2.12 14.79 -11.47
CA LEU A 158 -3.58 14.84 -11.38
C LEU A 158 -4.29 15.04 -12.73
N PRO A 159 -3.92 16.02 -13.57
CA PRO A 159 -4.61 16.23 -14.85
C PRO A 159 -4.56 14.97 -15.73
N SER A 160 -3.42 14.31 -15.81
CA SER A 160 -3.25 13.10 -16.61
C SER A 160 -4.00 11.90 -16.05
N LEU A 161 -4.05 11.75 -14.72
CA LEU A 161 -4.81 10.71 -14.04
C LEU A 161 -6.32 10.92 -14.22
N LEU A 162 -6.80 12.16 -14.14
CA LEU A 162 -8.23 12.48 -14.37
C LEU A 162 -8.65 12.15 -15.81
N VAL A 163 -7.79 12.44 -16.80
CA VAL A 163 -8.02 12.03 -18.19
C VAL A 163 -8.02 10.50 -18.31
N ALA A 164 -7.14 9.80 -17.60
CA ALA A 164 -7.06 8.34 -17.62
C ALA A 164 -8.31 7.65 -17.09
N LEU A 165 -9.13 8.31 -16.23
CA LEU A 165 -10.43 7.77 -15.78
C LEU A 165 -11.45 7.56 -16.91
N THR A 166 -11.28 8.23 -18.05
CA THR A 166 -12.16 8.09 -19.21
C THR A 166 -11.62 7.13 -20.28
N ASN A 167 -10.51 6.46 -20.03
CA ASN A 167 -9.87 5.57 -20.99
C ASN A 167 -10.77 4.38 -21.34
N ALA A 168 -10.68 3.93 -22.60
CA ALA A 168 -11.43 2.75 -23.07
C ALA A 168 -11.05 1.48 -22.31
N GLU A 169 -9.76 1.32 -22.01
CA GLU A 169 -9.19 0.16 -21.33
C GLU A 169 -9.45 0.21 -19.82
N TRP A 170 -10.12 -0.80 -19.29
CA TRP A 170 -10.49 -0.85 -17.86
C TRP A 170 -9.26 -0.87 -16.94
N LEU A 171 -8.15 -1.51 -17.35
CA LEU A 171 -6.92 -1.53 -16.57
C LEU A 171 -6.33 -0.13 -16.38
N VAL A 172 -6.39 0.74 -17.40
CA VAL A 172 -5.92 2.12 -17.28
C VAL A 172 -6.78 2.88 -16.27
N ARG A 173 -8.12 2.73 -16.36
CA ARG A 173 -9.04 3.36 -15.41
C ARG A 173 -8.81 2.86 -13.99
N LEU A 174 -8.65 1.53 -13.81
CA LEU A 174 -8.39 0.90 -12.51
C LEU A 174 -7.15 1.49 -11.83
N HIS A 175 -6.03 1.47 -12.54
CA HIS A 175 -4.78 1.96 -11.97
C HIS A 175 -4.71 3.49 -11.86
N ALA A 176 -5.48 4.23 -12.66
CA ALA A 176 -5.68 5.67 -12.47
C ALA A 176 -6.47 5.96 -11.18
N VAL A 177 -7.53 5.20 -10.90
CA VAL A 177 -8.29 5.27 -9.64
C VAL A 177 -7.39 4.96 -8.44
N GLU A 178 -6.60 3.89 -8.54
CA GLU A 178 -5.64 3.51 -7.50
C GLU A 178 -4.61 4.64 -7.23
N ALA A 179 -4.04 5.22 -8.29
CA ALA A 179 -3.10 6.32 -8.18
C ALA A 179 -3.76 7.54 -7.52
N LEU A 180 -4.96 7.93 -7.96
CA LEU A 180 -5.71 9.05 -7.38
C LEU A 180 -6.02 8.83 -5.89
N GLY A 181 -6.39 7.62 -5.48
CA GLY A 181 -6.56 7.29 -4.07
C GLY A 181 -5.29 7.50 -3.24
N LYS A 182 -4.14 7.09 -3.78
CA LYS A 182 -2.83 7.26 -3.15
C LYS A 182 -2.38 8.73 -3.05
N THR A 183 -2.75 9.59 -4.01
CA THR A 183 -2.43 11.04 -3.95
C THR A 183 -3.11 11.74 -2.77
N ARG A 184 -4.26 11.22 -2.31
CA ARG A 184 -5.15 11.84 -1.33
C ARG A 184 -5.59 13.26 -1.71
N SER A 185 -5.60 13.59 -3.00
CA SER A 185 -6.06 14.88 -3.48
C SER A 185 -7.58 15.01 -3.36
N LEU A 186 -8.04 16.12 -2.80
CA LEU A 186 -9.46 16.43 -2.68
C LEU A 186 -10.12 16.72 -4.04
N GLU A 187 -9.34 17.07 -5.05
CA GLU A 187 -9.83 17.30 -6.42
C GLU A 187 -10.27 16.01 -7.11
N ALA A 188 -9.75 14.85 -6.65
CA ALA A 188 -10.13 13.56 -7.19
C ALA A 188 -11.50 13.05 -6.68
N VAL A 189 -12.07 13.66 -5.63
CA VAL A 189 -13.29 13.12 -4.98
C VAL A 189 -14.46 13.07 -5.95
N ASP A 190 -14.83 14.18 -6.59
CA ASP A 190 -15.99 14.23 -7.48
C ASP A 190 -15.82 13.36 -8.73
N PRO A 191 -14.63 13.32 -9.42
CA PRO A 191 -14.37 12.35 -10.47
C PRO A 191 -14.48 10.90 -10.01
N LEU A 192 -13.97 10.55 -8.83
CA LEU A 192 -14.07 9.20 -8.29
C LEU A 192 -15.50 8.81 -7.90
N LEU A 193 -16.32 9.75 -7.41
CA LEU A 193 -17.76 9.53 -7.22
C LEU A 193 -18.47 9.25 -8.55
N SER A 194 -18.10 9.94 -9.62
CA SER A 194 -18.61 9.63 -10.95
C SER A 194 -18.22 8.23 -11.41
N VAL A 195 -16.98 7.82 -11.20
CA VAL A 195 -16.50 6.45 -11.51
C VAL A 195 -17.28 5.41 -10.71
N LEU A 196 -17.47 5.63 -9.41
CA LEU A 196 -18.20 4.71 -8.53
C LEU A 196 -19.58 4.34 -9.07
N PHE A 197 -20.33 5.31 -9.60
CA PHE A 197 -21.70 5.07 -10.04
C PHE A 197 -21.84 4.76 -11.53
N ASN A 198 -20.89 5.17 -12.37
CA ASN A 198 -21.05 5.14 -13.82
C ASN A 198 -20.06 4.21 -14.53
N ASP A 199 -18.99 3.73 -13.88
CA ASP A 199 -18.07 2.83 -14.56
C ASP A 199 -18.74 1.48 -14.84
N ARG A 200 -18.53 1.00 -16.06
CA ARG A 200 -19.07 -0.29 -16.54
C ARG A 200 -18.38 -1.50 -15.88
N ASP A 201 -17.15 -1.32 -15.43
CA ASP A 201 -16.36 -2.39 -14.84
C ASP A 201 -16.47 -2.37 -13.31
N ARG A 202 -16.84 -3.53 -12.76
CA ARG A 202 -17.06 -3.67 -11.32
C ARG A 202 -15.76 -3.44 -10.53
N ALA A 203 -14.62 -3.96 -11.01
CA ALA A 203 -13.35 -3.81 -10.30
C ALA A 203 -12.93 -2.33 -10.20
N VAL A 204 -13.21 -1.53 -11.23
CA VAL A 204 -12.97 -0.09 -11.22
C VAL A 204 -13.87 0.62 -10.19
N ARG A 205 -15.15 0.24 -10.10
CA ARG A 205 -16.07 0.78 -9.07
C ARG A 205 -15.62 0.40 -7.66
N GLU A 206 -15.21 -0.84 -7.44
CA GLU A 206 -14.67 -1.31 -6.15
C GLU A 206 -13.44 -0.51 -5.72
N ASP A 207 -12.53 -0.25 -6.66
CA ASP A 207 -11.34 0.55 -6.38
C ASP A 207 -11.67 2.03 -6.16
N ALA A 208 -12.70 2.57 -6.82
CA ALA A 208 -13.19 3.92 -6.54
C ALA A 208 -13.68 4.07 -5.09
N VAL A 209 -14.39 3.07 -4.55
CA VAL A 209 -14.76 3.03 -3.12
C VAL A 209 -13.52 3.04 -2.22
N ARG A 210 -12.51 2.21 -2.53
CA ARG A 210 -11.26 2.16 -1.76
C ARG A 210 -10.51 3.48 -1.81
N ALA A 211 -10.42 4.10 -3.01
CA ALA A 211 -9.76 5.38 -3.24
C ALA A 211 -10.45 6.52 -2.45
N LEU A 212 -11.78 6.59 -2.47
CA LEU A 212 -12.54 7.56 -1.69
C LEU A 212 -12.30 7.41 -0.18
N GLY A 213 -12.23 6.17 0.31
CA GLY A 213 -11.87 5.88 1.70
C GLY A 213 -10.42 6.26 2.04
N GLN A 214 -9.48 6.17 1.10
CA GLN A 214 -8.08 6.58 1.28
C GLN A 214 -7.92 8.10 1.30
N ILE A 215 -8.67 8.81 0.46
CA ILE A 215 -8.71 10.28 0.44
C ILE A 215 -9.28 10.82 1.76
N GLY A 216 -10.33 10.18 2.28
CA GLY A 216 -10.89 10.52 3.58
C GLY A 216 -11.78 11.76 3.59
N ASP A 217 -12.29 12.22 2.45
CA ASP A 217 -13.15 13.41 2.37
C ASP A 217 -14.60 13.10 2.76
N ALA A 218 -15.13 13.90 3.65
CA ALA A 218 -16.50 13.78 4.16
C ALA A 218 -17.60 13.98 3.08
N ARG A 219 -17.29 14.56 1.91
CA ARG A 219 -18.20 14.65 0.77
C ARG A 219 -18.63 13.29 0.23
N ALA A 220 -17.78 12.27 0.39
CA ALA A 220 -18.04 10.92 -0.09
C ALA A 220 -19.04 10.15 0.79
N VAL A 221 -19.35 10.60 2.01
CA VAL A 221 -20.13 9.82 2.99
C VAL A 221 -21.48 9.39 2.46
N GLU A 222 -22.30 10.32 1.97
CA GLU A 222 -23.66 10.02 1.49
C GLU A 222 -23.66 9.09 0.25
N CYS A 223 -22.67 9.29 -0.61
CA CYS A 223 -22.47 8.45 -1.79
C CYS A 223 -22.05 7.03 -1.41
N LEU A 224 -21.16 6.88 -0.43
CA LEU A 224 -20.75 5.57 0.08
C LEU A 224 -21.90 4.86 0.81
N VAL A 225 -22.72 5.59 1.56
CA VAL A 225 -23.96 5.03 2.15
C VAL A 225 -24.90 4.51 1.05
N THR A 226 -24.97 5.21 -0.08
CA THR A 226 -25.75 4.75 -1.23
C THR A 226 -25.13 3.51 -1.88
N ALA A 227 -23.82 3.47 -2.03
CA ALA A 227 -23.08 2.34 -2.59
C ALA A 227 -23.22 1.05 -1.76
N MET A 228 -23.50 1.15 -0.46
CA MET A 228 -23.79 -0.02 0.39
C MET A 228 -25.02 -0.82 -0.05
N LYS A 229 -25.87 -0.26 -0.90
CA LYS A 229 -27.06 -0.94 -1.46
C LYS A 229 -26.71 -1.90 -2.61
N GLU A 230 -25.55 -1.71 -3.21
CA GLU A 230 -25.06 -2.56 -4.32
C GLU A 230 -24.32 -3.78 -3.73
N PRO A 231 -24.75 -5.02 -4.09
CA PRO A 231 -24.07 -6.24 -3.67
C PRO A 231 -22.59 -6.21 -4.11
N GLY A 232 -21.68 -6.61 -3.21
CA GLY A 232 -20.24 -6.63 -3.43
C GLY A 232 -19.53 -5.30 -3.18
N LEU A 233 -20.20 -4.13 -3.20
CA LEU A 233 -19.61 -2.87 -2.76
C LEU A 233 -19.84 -2.62 -1.26
N ARG A 234 -20.84 -3.28 -0.66
CA ARG A 234 -21.26 -3.05 0.72
C ARG A 234 -20.11 -3.14 1.74
N PRO A 235 -19.31 -4.22 1.81
CA PRO A 235 -18.22 -4.32 2.79
C PRO A 235 -17.14 -3.25 2.55
N LEU A 236 -16.84 -2.94 1.29
CA LEU A 236 -15.86 -1.93 0.92
C LEU A 236 -16.33 -0.52 1.30
N ALA A 237 -17.61 -0.21 1.06
CA ALA A 237 -18.20 1.08 1.42
C ALA A 237 -18.23 1.27 2.94
N VAL A 238 -18.56 0.23 3.70
CA VAL A 238 -18.49 0.23 5.18
C VAL A 238 -17.07 0.50 5.67
N GLU A 239 -16.07 -0.15 5.07
CA GLU A 239 -14.67 0.09 5.41
C GLU A 239 -14.22 1.52 5.06
N ALA A 240 -14.63 2.02 3.88
CA ALA A 240 -14.33 3.39 3.45
C ALA A 240 -14.95 4.44 4.40
N LEU A 241 -16.20 4.24 4.83
CA LEU A 241 -16.87 5.09 5.82
C LEU A 241 -16.11 5.10 7.16
N GLY A 242 -15.60 3.95 7.59
CA GLY A 242 -14.76 3.86 8.78
C GLY A 242 -13.43 4.59 8.66
N ARG A 243 -12.81 4.58 7.47
CA ARG A 243 -11.57 5.32 7.19
C ARG A 243 -11.79 6.83 7.13
N ILE A 244 -12.92 7.27 6.57
CA ILE A 244 -13.31 8.69 6.54
C ILE A 244 -13.53 9.20 7.98
N GLY A 245 -14.13 8.38 8.85
CA GLY A 245 -14.29 8.72 10.25
C GLY A 245 -15.39 9.73 10.56
N ASP A 246 -16.26 10.04 9.61
CA ASP A 246 -17.34 11.01 9.79
C ASP A 246 -18.51 10.42 10.59
N ARG A 247 -18.97 11.17 11.60
CA ARG A 247 -20.08 10.74 12.49
C ARG A 247 -21.40 10.52 11.77
N ARG A 248 -21.62 11.12 10.61
CA ARG A 248 -22.83 10.89 9.80
C ARG A 248 -22.97 9.42 9.37
N ALA A 249 -21.88 8.67 9.32
CA ALA A 249 -21.91 7.23 9.02
C ALA A 249 -22.39 6.37 10.21
N VAL A 250 -22.35 6.87 11.45
CA VAL A 250 -22.64 6.05 12.65
C VAL A 250 -24.03 5.43 12.63
N PRO A 251 -25.13 6.14 12.32
CA PRO A 251 -26.46 5.51 12.32
C PRO A 251 -26.58 4.35 11.31
N VAL A 252 -26.02 4.50 10.12
CA VAL A 252 -26.10 3.44 9.09
C VAL A 252 -25.20 2.25 9.44
N LEU A 253 -24.05 2.49 10.08
CA LEU A 253 -23.18 1.42 10.56
C LEU A 253 -23.79 0.65 11.74
N ILE A 254 -24.49 1.32 12.65
CA ILE A 254 -25.29 0.68 13.70
C ILE A 254 -26.37 -0.21 13.08
N ASN A 255 -27.10 0.29 12.08
CA ASN A 255 -28.14 -0.49 11.39
C ASN A 255 -27.55 -1.75 10.68
N VAL A 256 -26.31 -1.71 10.20
CA VAL A 256 -25.62 -2.91 9.70
C VAL A 256 -25.49 -3.96 10.81
N LEU A 257 -25.15 -3.56 12.05
CA LEU A 257 -25.02 -4.48 13.17
C LEU A 257 -26.34 -5.03 13.68
N GLU A 258 -27.48 -4.39 13.39
CA GLU A 258 -28.80 -4.97 13.68
C GLU A 258 -29.06 -6.27 12.90
N GLY A 259 -28.34 -6.46 11.78
CA GLY A 259 -28.32 -7.73 11.04
C GLY A 259 -27.78 -8.91 11.84
N LEU A 260 -27.04 -8.70 12.94
CA LEU A 260 -26.54 -9.77 13.83
C LEU A 260 -27.65 -10.64 14.44
N ASP A 261 -28.85 -10.09 14.63
CA ASP A 261 -29.98 -10.83 15.20
C ASP A 261 -30.73 -11.71 14.19
N ARG A 262 -30.35 -11.69 12.91
CA ARG A 262 -31.00 -12.52 11.90
C ARG A 262 -30.63 -13.98 12.11
N PRO A 263 -31.62 -14.90 12.08
CA PRO A 263 -31.38 -16.34 12.33
C PRO A 263 -30.38 -16.96 11.38
N GLU A 264 -30.21 -16.34 10.22
CA GLU A 264 -29.30 -16.77 9.16
C GLU A 264 -27.83 -16.55 9.52
N VAL A 265 -27.49 -15.54 10.32
CA VAL A 265 -26.12 -15.25 10.78
C VAL A 265 -25.65 -16.22 11.87
N SER A 266 -26.58 -16.91 12.53
CA SER A 266 -26.32 -17.85 13.64
C SER A 266 -26.22 -19.31 13.23
N ARG A 267 -26.40 -19.67 11.95
CA ARG A 267 -26.35 -21.06 11.47
C ARG A 267 -24.97 -21.49 11.01
N PRO A 268 -24.57 -22.75 11.25
CA PRO A 268 -23.35 -23.30 10.66
C PRO A 268 -23.44 -23.36 9.14
N ILE A 269 -22.32 -23.15 8.48
CA ILE A 269 -22.12 -23.02 7.04
C ILE A 269 -22.49 -24.32 6.32
N ASP A 270 -23.67 -24.38 5.75
CA ASP A 270 -24.04 -25.41 4.78
C ASP A 270 -24.21 -24.76 3.39
N GLY A 271 -23.14 -24.74 2.62
CA GLY A 271 -23.19 -24.77 1.14
C GLY A 271 -23.60 -23.52 0.35
N CYS A 272 -23.77 -22.33 0.94
CA CYS A 272 -24.14 -21.10 0.23
C CYS A 272 -23.05 -20.02 0.40
N GLY A 273 -21.81 -20.33 -0.08
CA GLY A 273 -20.56 -19.63 0.25
C GLY A 273 -20.57 -18.10 0.08
N ASP A 274 -20.87 -17.58 -1.13
CA ASP A 274 -20.51 -16.19 -1.48
C ASP A 274 -21.32 -15.11 -0.74
N ARG A 275 -22.57 -15.36 -0.42
CA ARG A 275 -23.45 -14.38 0.23
C ARG A 275 -23.22 -14.25 1.74
N TRP A 276 -22.83 -15.34 2.38
CA TRP A 276 -22.45 -15.40 3.79
C TRP A 276 -21.13 -14.70 4.04
N ASP A 277 -20.16 -14.92 3.15
CA ASP A 277 -18.86 -14.29 3.26
C ASP A 277 -18.97 -12.76 3.19
N GLU A 278 -19.84 -12.24 2.31
CA GLU A 278 -20.06 -10.80 2.20
C GLU A 278 -20.74 -10.22 3.46
N GLU A 279 -21.71 -10.90 4.05
CA GLU A 279 -22.41 -10.41 5.26
C GLU A 279 -21.47 -10.42 6.47
N ILE A 280 -20.70 -11.49 6.66
CA ILE A 280 -19.68 -11.58 7.71
C ILE A 280 -18.62 -10.48 7.55
N LEU A 281 -18.10 -10.30 6.34
CA LEU A 281 -17.14 -9.24 6.04
C LEU A 281 -17.71 -7.85 6.34
N THR A 282 -18.96 -7.63 5.98
CA THR A 282 -19.66 -6.36 6.22
C THR A 282 -19.84 -6.09 7.72
N LEU A 283 -20.24 -7.10 8.50
CA LEU A 283 -20.41 -6.98 9.94
C LEU A 283 -19.07 -6.68 10.64
N GLY A 284 -18.02 -7.42 10.32
CA GLY A 284 -16.67 -7.14 10.84
C GLY A 284 -16.17 -5.75 10.46
N ALA A 285 -16.38 -5.33 9.21
CA ALA A 285 -16.05 -3.98 8.76
C ALA A 285 -16.82 -2.90 9.53
N ALA A 286 -18.13 -3.11 9.80
CA ALA A 286 -18.95 -2.16 10.55
C ALA A 286 -18.46 -1.99 11.99
N VAL A 287 -18.11 -3.08 12.65
CA VAL A 287 -17.52 -3.06 14.00
C VAL A 287 -16.22 -2.26 14.01
N ARG A 288 -15.31 -2.54 13.07
CA ARG A 288 -14.04 -1.81 12.96
C ARG A 288 -14.25 -0.33 12.65
N ALA A 289 -15.21 -0.01 11.75
CA ALA A 289 -15.56 1.36 11.39
C ALA A 289 -16.09 2.15 12.58
N LEU A 290 -17.04 1.60 13.36
CA LEU A 290 -17.56 2.22 14.57
C LEU A 290 -16.47 2.44 15.63
N GLY A 291 -15.57 1.46 15.78
CA GLY A 291 -14.39 1.59 16.64
C GLY A 291 -13.39 2.66 16.18
N ALA A 292 -13.31 2.93 14.87
CA ALA A 292 -12.45 3.98 14.31
C ALA A 292 -13.08 5.38 14.50
N ILE A 293 -14.40 5.51 14.29
CA ILE A 293 -15.16 6.77 14.44
C ILE A 293 -15.22 7.21 15.91
N ARG A 294 -15.29 6.25 16.85
CA ARG A 294 -15.34 6.48 18.30
C ARG A 294 -16.51 7.37 18.77
N ASP A 295 -17.65 7.24 18.12
CA ASP A 295 -18.87 7.90 18.61
C ASP A 295 -19.54 7.04 19.69
N GLU A 296 -19.79 7.62 20.86
CA GLU A 296 -20.36 6.89 22.03
C GLU A 296 -21.72 6.26 21.74
N ALA A 297 -22.48 6.78 20.75
CA ALA A 297 -23.73 6.19 20.31
C ALA A 297 -23.55 4.74 19.79
N ALA A 298 -22.34 4.37 19.37
CA ALA A 298 -22.05 3.01 18.92
C ALA A 298 -21.83 1.98 20.03
N ILE A 299 -21.57 2.44 21.28
CA ILE A 299 -21.23 1.56 22.40
C ILE A 299 -22.28 0.44 22.61
N PRO A 300 -23.60 0.72 22.67
CA PRO A 300 -24.60 -0.33 22.86
C PRO A 300 -24.55 -1.42 21.78
N SER A 301 -24.39 -1.02 20.52
CA SER A 301 -24.31 -1.96 19.38
C SER A 301 -23.01 -2.77 19.38
N LEU A 302 -21.90 -2.17 19.77
CA LEU A 302 -20.62 -2.86 19.95
C LEU A 302 -20.66 -3.85 21.13
N MET A 303 -21.32 -3.48 22.23
CA MET A 303 -21.55 -4.38 23.38
C MET A 303 -22.41 -5.58 23.00
N LYS A 304 -23.38 -5.40 22.10
CA LYS A 304 -24.18 -6.48 21.51
C LYS A 304 -23.31 -7.37 20.61
N ALA A 305 -22.47 -6.78 19.76
CA ALA A 305 -21.56 -7.50 18.87
C ALA A 305 -20.54 -8.40 19.61
N LEU A 306 -20.19 -8.09 20.87
CA LEU A 306 -19.39 -8.98 21.73
C LEU A 306 -20.01 -10.36 21.97
N ARG A 307 -21.33 -10.50 21.86
CA ARG A 307 -22.04 -11.76 22.11
C ARG A 307 -22.06 -12.67 20.89
N HIS A 308 -21.73 -12.14 19.70
CA HIS A 308 -21.76 -12.91 18.47
C HIS A 308 -20.36 -13.43 18.13
N THR A 309 -20.25 -14.72 17.87
CA THR A 309 -18.97 -15.41 17.58
C THR A 309 -18.21 -14.79 16.44
N VAL A 310 -18.93 -14.30 15.42
CA VAL A 310 -18.36 -13.72 14.19
C VAL A 310 -17.70 -12.36 14.41
N THR A 311 -18.21 -11.54 15.33
CA THR A 311 -17.76 -10.15 15.53
C THR A 311 -17.14 -9.90 16.90
N ARG A 312 -17.08 -10.91 17.77
CA ARG A 312 -16.68 -10.80 19.18
C ARG A 312 -15.28 -10.21 19.34
N ALA A 313 -14.31 -10.73 18.61
CA ALA A 313 -12.93 -10.27 18.69
C ALA A 313 -12.78 -8.82 18.24
N GLU A 314 -13.34 -8.49 17.07
CA GLU A 314 -13.34 -7.14 16.55
C GLU A 314 -14.09 -6.16 17.45
N ALA A 315 -15.20 -6.57 18.07
CA ALA A 315 -15.95 -5.74 18.99
C ALA A 315 -15.16 -5.44 20.28
N ALA A 316 -14.43 -6.43 20.80
CA ALA A 316 -13.53 -6.25 21.92
C ALA A 316 -12.42 -5.21 21.60
N ASP A 317 -11.78 -5.36 20.44
CA ASP A 317 -10.76 -4.41 19.99
C ASP A 317 -11.33 -3.02 19.68
N ALA A 318 -12.53 -2.93 19.08
CA ALA A 318 -13.21 -1.67 18.85
C ALA A 318 -13.50 -0.93 20.17
N LEU A 319 -14.04 -1.63 21.18
CA LEU A 319 -14.36 -1.07 22.48
C LEU A 319 -13.13 -0.54 23.22
N THR A 320 -11.94 -1.14 23.05
CA THR A 320 -10.71 -0.60 23.67
C THR A 320 -10.42 0.83 23.21
N ARG A 321 -10.83 1.20 21.99
CA ARG A 321 -10.58 2.55 21.43
C ARG A 321 -11.43 3.64 22.06
N PHE A 322 -12.49 3.30 22.79
CA PHE A 322 -13.33 4.26 23.52
C PHE A 322 -12.75 4.64 24.89
N GLY A 323 -11.71 3.94 25.36
CA GLY A 323 -11.06 4.27 26.63
C GLY A 323 -11.93 3.95 27.86
N SER A 324 -11.87 4.80 28.87
CA SER A 324 -12.53 4.55 30.17
C SER A 324 -14.05 4.54 30.14
N VAL A 325 -14.68 5.15 29.13
CA VAL A 325 -16.16 5.25 29.02
C VAL A 325 -16.84 3.88 28.96
N VAL A 326 -16.17 2.88 28.39
CA VAL A 326 -16.73 1.51 28.26
C VAL A 326 -16.48 0.62 29.48
N ILE A 327 -15.70 1.06 30.47
CA ILE A 327 -15.37 0.23 31.65
C ILE A 327 -16.65 -0.15 32.43
N ALA A 328 -17.51 0.81 32.75
CA ALA A 328 -18.73 0.54 33.49
C ALA A 328 -19.71 -0.39 32.72
N PRO A 329 -19.99 -0.16 31.42
CA PRO A 329 -20.73 -1.12 30.60
C PRO A 329 -20.13 -2.54 30.56
N LEU A 330 -18.81 -2.67 30.41
CA LEU A 330 -18.11 -3.96 30.38
C LEU A 330 -18.21 -4.70 31.71
N LEU A 331 -18.09 -4.00 32.84
CA LEU A 331 -18.30 -4.59 34.17
C LEU A 331 -19.73 -5.07 34.38
N ALA A 332 -20.72 -4.34 33.86
CA ALA A 332 -22.12 -4.76 33.91
C ALA A 332 -22.37 -6.04 33.10
N VAL A 333 -21.70 -6.20 31.95
CA VAL A 333 -21.73 -7.47 31.19
C VAL A 333 -21.06 -8.58 31.98
N LEU A 334 -19.86 -8.35 32.52
CA LEU A 334 -19.09 -9.37 33.26
C LEU A 334 -19.85 -9.91 34.47
N ALA A 335 -20.68 -9.08 35.11
CA ALA A 335 -21.50 -9.47 36.28
C ALA A 335 -22.68 -10.36 35.94
N ARG A 336 -23.17 -10.30 34.68
CA ARG A 336 -24.43 -11.03 34.28
C ARG A 336 -24.18 -12.15 33.28
N GLU A 337 -23.00 -12.14 32.65
CA GLU A 337 -22.69 -13.08 31.57
C GLU A 337 -22.17 -14.40 32.13
N SER A 338 -22.69 -15.51 31.58
CA SER A 338 -22.27 -16.87 31.93
C SER A 338 -21.39 -17.54 30.89
N ASP A 339 -21.35 -17.02 29.65
CA ASP A 339 -20.50 -17.56 28.58
C ASP A 339 -19.03 -17.20 28.85
N ASP A 340 -18.19 -18.22 29.01
CA ASP A 340 -16.78 -18.07 29.34
C ASP A 340 -15.98 -17.35 28.23
N ASN A 341 -16.37 -17.54 26.96
CA ASN A 341 -15.70 -16.85 25.84
C ASN A 341 -16.01 -15.36 25.85
N ILE A 342 -17.26 -14.97 26.12
CA ILE A 342 -17.63 -13.55 26.26
C ILE A 342 -16.90 -12.95 27.44
N ARG A 343 -16.93 -13.64 28.59
CA ARG A 343 -16.21 -13.21 29.81
C ARG A 343 -14.71 -13.04 29.56
N TYR A 344 -14.10 -13.93 28.79
CA TYR A 344 -12.69 -13.83 28.42
C TYR A 344 -12.41 -12.52 27.66
N HIS A 345 -13.15 -12.24 26.59
CA HIS A 345 -12.94 -11.01 25.78
C HIS A 345 -13.25 -9.74 26.58
N VAL A 346 -14.25 -9.75 27.44
CA VAL A 346 -14.55 -8.61 28.32
C VAL A 346 -13.41 -8.35 29.31
N LYS A 347 -12.87 -9.41 29.94
CA LYS A 347 -11.72 -9.28 30.86
C LYS A 347 -10.47 -8.80 30.14
N ASP A 348 -10.18 -9.31 28.95
CA ASP A 348 -9.05 -8.88 28.11
C ASP A 348 -9.17 -7.41 27.74
N THR A 349 -10.38 -6.98 27.30
CA THR A 349 -10.66 -5.57 27.01
C THR A 349 -10.45 -4.67 28.24
N LEU A 350 -10.96 -5.09 29.39
CA LEU A 350 -10.77 -4.35 30.66
C LEU A 350 -9.30 -4.28 31.06
N ALA A 351 -8.52 -5.36 30.86
CA ALA A 351 -7.10 -5.40 31.14
C ALA A 351 -6.32 -4.44 30.20
N LYS A 352 -6.64 -4.43 28.92
CA LYS A 352 -6.07 -3.49 27.91
C LYS A 352 -6.39 -2.03 28.28
N LEU A 353 -7.53 -1.75 28.90
CA LEU A 353 -7.92 -0.44 29.41
C LEU A 353 -7.27 -0.08 30.77
N GLY A 354 -6.39 -0.95 31.28
CA GLY A 354 -5.69 -0.71 32.55
C GLY A 354 -6.54 -0.98 33.80
N TRP A 355 -7.73 -1.58 33.64
CA TRP A 355 -8.56 -1.95 34.79
C TRP A 355 -7.96 -3.19 35.49
N ARG A 356 -7.77 -3.12 36.82
CA ARG A 356 -7.30 -4.24 37.65
C ARG A 356 -8.38 -4.58 38.69
N SER A 357 -8.75 -5.85 38.74
CA SER A 357 -9.66 -6.37 39.77
C SER A 357 -9.04 -6.10 41.15
N GLY A 358 -9.62 -5.18 41.94
CA GLY A 358 -9.15 -4.86 43.31
C GLY A 358 -8.99 -3.38 43.62
N ARG A 359 -9.35 -2.48 42.71
CA ARG A 359 -9.47 -1.04 43.01
C ARG A 359 -10.93 -0.59 42.82
N ILE A 360 -11.75 -0.88 43.78
CA ILE A 360 -12.99 -0.17 44.17
C ILE A 360 -12.84 0.09 45.66
#